data_296bbe20190427ce467cd49c7b745f45
#
_entry.id   296bbe20190427ce467cd49c7b745f45
#
_cell.length_a   1.000
_cell.length_b   1.000
_cell.length_c   1.000
_cell.angle_alpha   90.00
_cell.angle_beta   90.00
_cell.angle_gamma   90.00
#
_symmetry.space_group_name_H-M   'P 1'
#
loop_
_entity.id
_entity.type
_entity.pdbx_description
1 polymer ?
#
loop_
_entity_poly.entity_id
_entity_poly.type
_entity_poly.pdbx_seq_one_letter_code
_entity_poly.pdbx_strand_id
1 'polypeptide(L)'
;MDGVANGFGGALGYSLHHRGRGEEIAYRGDEAFPTASTIKTAIMGTVMQQVDAGKLRWEDQFSTPPASVARQEGGYSFFFPPGTPLPLPQWLDLMITMSDNTATMVLREVVGQGNVNEWLTGLGLTQTKLLNGPQKVELGLLPLQQEYGLGMTTPAEMGRLLEMVRDGQAASSAACDRMLRLLAHQYWDSAIAAEIPPSVQIAHKTGAIDGHRSDTAYVFAPSGEYVLTVYTKDQHDDRWTHDNEGLAAIRALSRLVWRHYHPQDSWTPPAGAAALWPPEEP
;
A
#
# COMPACT_ATOMS: atom_id res chain seq x y z
N MET A 1 -20.82 -6.86 4.09
CA MET A 1 -19.80 -5.82 3.89
C MET A 1 -20.45 -4.43 3.93
N ASP A 2 -21.55 -4.21 3.22
CA ASP A 2 -22.24 -2.90 3.17
C ASP A 2 -22.65 -2.36 4.56
N GLY A 3 -23.01 -3.24 5.51
CA GLY A 3 -23.32 -2.80 6.87
C GLY A 3 -22.14 -2.15 7.60
N VAL A 4 -20.91 -2.60 7.34
CA VAL A 4 -19.68 -1.99 7.88
C VAL A 4 -19.46 -0.63 7.22
N ALA A 5 -19.56 -0.59 5.88
CA ALA A 5 -19.33 0.64 5.11
C ALA A 5 -20.36 1.73 5.44
N ASN A 6 -21.67 1.38 5.57
CA ASN A 6 -22.73 2.33 5.89
C ASN A 6 -22.69 2.80 7.36
N GLY A 7 -22.09 2.02 8.27
CA GLY A 7 -21.95 2.39 9.67
C GLY A 7 -20.67 3.16 10.00
N PHE A 8 -19.79 3.40 9.00
CA PHE A 8 -18.53 4.11 9.19
C PHE A 8 -18.77 5.63 9.29
N GLY A 9 -18.06 6.30 10.21
CA GLY A 9 -18.27 7.72 10.52
C GLY A 9 -17.75 8.70 9.45
N GLY A 10 -17.00 8.22 8.47
CA GLY A 10 -16.53 8.97 7.30
C GLY A 10 -16.97 8.32 5.99
N ALA A 11 -16.10 8.32 4.99
CA ALA A 11 -16.29 7.59 3.75
C ALA A 11 -15.39 6.34 3.73
N LEU A 12 -15.98 5.18 3.39
CA LEU A 12 -15.28 3.92 3.22
C LEU A 12 -15.57 3.35 1.83
N GLY A 13 -14.52 2.95 1.11
CA GLY A 13 -14.62 2.25 -0.16
C GLY A 13 -13.86 0.93 -0.13
N TYR A 14 -14.35 -0.07 -0.83
CA TYR A 14 -13.64 -1.33 -1.00
C TYR A 14 -13.85 -1.95 -2.38
N SER A 15 -12.91 -2.80 -2.78
CA SER A 15 -13.02 -3.70 -3.91
C SER A 15 -12.52 -5.08 -3.50
N LEU A 16 -13.27 -6.11 -3.85
CA LEU A 16 -12.96 -7.51 -3.65
C LEU A 16 -13.11 -8.24 -4.98
N HIS A 17 -12.06 -8.95 -5.40
CA HIS A 17 -12.11 -9.87 -6.51
C HIS A 17 -11.58 -11.25 -6.09
N HIS A 18 -12.44 -12.26 -6.05
CA HIS A 18 -12.05 -13.65 -5.80
C HIS A 18 -11.81 -14.37 -7.12
N ARG A 19 -10.54 -14.46 -7.51
CA ARG A 19 -10.11 -14.94 -8.82
C ARG A 19 -10.56 -16.38 -9.13
N GLY A 20 -10.48 -17.27 -8.14
CA GLY A 20 -10.87 -18.67 -8.30
C GLY A 20 -12.38 -18.87 -8.54
N ARG A 21 -13.22 -17.89 -8.17
CA ARG A 21 -14.68 -17.94 -8.33
C ARG A 21 -15.20 -16.97 -9.38
N GLY A 22 -14.37 -16.00 -9.80
CA GLY A 22 -14.80 -14.91 -10.68
C GLY A 22 -15.84 -13.99 -10.01
N GLU A 23 -15.80 -13.88 -8.69
CA GLU A 23 -16.72 -13.03 -7.93
C GLU A 23 -16.09 -11.65 -7.71
N GLU A 24 -16.77 -10.60 -8.12
CA GLU A 24 -16.38 -9.22 -7.90
C GLU A 24 -17.43 -8.49 -7.07
N ILE A 25 -16.99 -7.81 -6.01
CA ILE A 25 -17.85 -7.01 -5.13
C ILE A 25 -17.13 -5.71 -4.85
N ALA A 26 -17.81 -4.58 -5.06
CA ALA A 26 -17.26 -3.28 -4.74
C ALA A 26 -18.32 -2.35 -4.11
N TYR A 27 -17.86 -1.46 -3.26
CA TYR A 27 -18.63 -0.34 -2.73
C TYR A 27 -17.75 0.90 -2.81
N ARG A 28 -18.23 1.95 -3.48
CA ARG A 28 -17.42 3.13 -3.84
C ARG A 28 -16.08 2.73 -4.49
N GLY A 29 -16.08 1.64 -5.27
CA GLY A 29 -14.88 1.05 -5.85
C GLY A 29 -14.13 1.97 -6.81
N ASP A 30 -14.84 2.88 -7.47
CA ASP A 30 -14.30 3.87 -8.42
C ASP A 30 -14.23 5.29 -7.84
N GLU A 31 -14.56 5.46 -6.55
CA GLU A 31 -14.41 6.74 -5.87
C GLU A 31 -12.94 6.98 -5.51
N ALA A 32 -12.51 8.24 -5.62
CA ALA A 32 -11.15 8.64 -5.28
C ALA A 32 -10.94 8.70 -3.77
N PHE A 33 -9.83 8.11 -3.32
CA PHE A 33 -9.36 8.13 -1.93
C PHE A 33 -7.89 8.54 -1.86
N PRO A 34 -7.43 9.13 -0.74
CA PRO A 34 -6.01 9.26 -0.46
C PRO A 34 -5.34 7.88 -0.47
N THR A 35 -4.13 7.80 -1.00
CA THR A 35 -3.39 6.55 -0.95
C THR A 35 -2.62 6.37 0.35
N ALA A 36 -2.21 7.48 0.98
CA ALA A 36 -1.14 7.43 1.95
C ALA A 36 0.02 6.55 1.41
N SER A 37 0.51 5.59 2.20
CA SER A 37 1.65 4.75 1.80
C SER A 37 1.34 3.63 0.80
N THR A 38 0.09 3.39 0.42
CA THR A 38 -0.20 2.36 -0.61
C THR A 38 0.35 2.75 -1.99
N ILE A 39 0.56 4.04 -2.28
CA ILE A 39 1.20 4.52 -3.53
C ILE A 39 2.65 4.04 -3.68
N LYS A 40 3.31 3.63 -2.61
CA LYS A 40 4.67 3.10 -2.63
C LYS A 40 4.79 1.86 -3.52
N THR A 41 3.69 1.12 -3.70
CA THR A 41 3.58 0.03 -4.68
C THR A 41 3.83 0.53 -6.11
N ALA A 42 3.32 1.71 -6.47
CA ALA A 42 3.56 2.29 -7.78
C ALA A 42 5.00 2.82 -7.94
N ILE A 43 5.56 3.41 -6.89
CA ILE A 43 6.98 3.83 -6.91
C ILE A 43 7.87 2.59 -7.12
N MET A 44 7.63 1.51 -6.38
CA MET A 44 8.33 0.23 -6.54
C MET A 44 8.20 -0.31 -7.96
N GLY A 45 6.99 -0.33 -8.53
CA GLY A 45 6.76 -0.79 -9.90
C GLY A 45 7.56 0.01 -10.94
N THR A 46 7.67 1.32 -10.74
CA THR A 46 8.48 2.19 -11.61
C THR A 46 9.99 1.92 -11.45
N VAL A 47 10.46 1.63 -10.23
CA VAL A 47 11.84 1.17 -10.01
C VAL A 47 12.09 -0.11 -10.80
N MET A 48 11.19 -1.09 -10.71
CA MET A 48 11.30 -2.37 -11.44
C MET A 48 11.36 -2.15 -12.95
N GLN A 49 10.46 -1.31 -13.49
CA GLN A 49 10.45 -0.96 -14.90
C GLN A 49 11.77 -0.32 -15.34
N GLN A 50 12.33 0.59 -14.52
CA GLN A 50 13.60 1.27 -14.84
C GLN A 50 14.78 0.33 -14.76
N VAL A 51 14.77 -0.65 -13.86
CA VAL A 51 15.79 -1.72 -13.81
C VAL A 51 15.68 -2.62 -15.06
N ASP A 52 14.49 -3.06 -15.42
CA ASP A 52 14.23 -3.86 -16.63
C ASP A 52 14.69 -3.13 -17.91
N ALA A 53 14.53 -1.80 -17.93
CA ALA A 53 14.99 -0.95 -19.02
C ALA A 53 16.49 -0.60 -18.98
N GLY A 54 17.24 -1.07 -17.99
CA GLY A 54 18.66 -0.78 -17.81
C GLY A 54 18.98 0.68 -17.42
N LYS A 55 17.96 1.46 -17.01
CA LYS A 55 18.13 2.83 -16.51
C LYS A 55 18.64 2.87 -15.07
N LEU A 56 18.31 1.84 -14.28
CA LEU A 56 18.79 1.59 -12.93
C LEU A 56 19.42 0.21 -12.85
N ARG A 57 20.32 0.01 -11.91
CA ARG A 57 20.94 -1.27 -11.60
C ARG A 57 20.76 -1.60 -10.13
N TRP A 58 20.71 -2.87 -9.78
CA TRP A 58 20.57 -3.31 -8.39
C TRP A 58 21.73 -2.85 -7.49
N GLU A 59 22.91 -2.64 -8.08
CA GLU A 59 24.12 -2.19 -7.39
C GLU A 59 24.19 -0.67 -7.21
N ASP A 60 23.32 0.09 -7.86
CA ASP A 60 23.27 1.55 -7.72
C ASP A 60 23.03 1.92 -6.26
N GLN A 61 23.78 2.89 -5.77
CA GLN A 61 23.76 3.33 -4.39
C GLN A 61 23.29 4.78 -4.30
N PHE A 62 22.44 5.02 -3.32
CA PHE A 62 21.94 6.36 -3.00
C PHE A 62 22.24 6.68 -1.55
N SER A 63 22.76 7.87 -1.29
CA SER A 63 23.14 8.27 0.06
C SER A 63 21.94 8.65 0.90
N THR A 64 22.01 8.32 2.20
CA THR A 64 21.03 8.83 3.16
C THR A 64 21.06 10.35 3.22
N PRO A 65 19.90 11.02 3.30
CA PRO A 65 19.82 12.48 3.34
C PRO A 65 20.37 13.03 4.68
N PRO A 66 20.54 14.36 4.79
CA PRO A 66 20.87 15.00 6.06
C PRO A 66 19.88 14.59 7.17
N ALA A 67 20.37 14.44 8.41
CA ALA A 67 19.58 13.99 9.55
C ALA A 67 18.32 14.86 9.80
N SER A 68 18.37 16.16 9.49
CA SER A 68 17.21 17.05 9.60
C SER A 68 16.09 16.67 8.63
N VAL A 69 16.45 16.29 7.40
CA VAL A 69 15.50 15.84 6.37
C VAL A 69 14.91 14.48 6.75
N ALA A 70 15.78 13.51 7.11
CA ALA A 70 15.32 12.18 7.50
C ALA A 70 14.36 12.21 8.70
N ARG A 71 14.59 13.11 9.68
CA ARG A 71 13.68 13.25 10.83
C ARG A 71 12.35 13.93 10.48
N GLN A 72 12.36 14.81 9.48
CA GLN A 72 11.14 15.48 9.02
C GLN A 72 10.24 14.53 8.25
N GLU A 73 10.84 13.67 7.40
CA GLU A 73 10.08 12.67 6.64
C GLU A 73 9.59 11.51 7.52
N GLY A 74 10.33 11.20 8.60
CA GLY A 74 10.02 10.06 9.46
C GLY A 74 10.54 8.72 8.92
N GLY A 75 10.35 7.66 9.68
CA GLY A 75 10.75 6.30 9.33
C GLY A 75 12.04 5.86 10.00
N TYR A 76 12.60 4.74 9.54
CA TYR A 76 13.77 4.09 10.16
C TYR A 76 15.10 4.53 9.53
N SER A 77 15.07 5.13 8.36
CA SER A 77 16.29 5.57 7.65
C SER A 77 17.09 6.62 8.44
N PHE A 78 16.46 7.34 9.37
CA PHE A 78 17.18 8.33 10.19
C PHE A 78 18.16 7.70 11.19
N PHE A 79 18.09 6.40 11.44
CA PHE A 79 19.08 5.69 12.23
C PHE A 79 20.42 5.49 11.52
N PHE A 80 20.45 5.65 10.20
CA PHE A 80 21.68 5.60 9.44
C PHE A 80 22.39 6.96 9.46
N PRO A 81 23.72 7.00 9.63
CA PRO A 81 24.45 8.26 9.52
C PRO A 81 24.21 8.95 8.18
N PRO A 82 24.06 10.29 8.16
CA PRO A 82 23.95 11.04 6.91
C PRO A 82 25.07 10.73 5.93
N GLY A 83 24.75 10.61 4.65
CA GLY A 83 25.72 10.27 3.61
C GLY A 83 26.06 8.78 3.52
N THR A 84 25.45 7.90 4.33
CA THR A 84 25.63 6.46 4.22
C THR A 84 25.07 5.97 2.87
N PRO A 85 25.90 5.34 2.01
CA PRO A 85 25.43 4.78 0.76
C PRO A 85 24.68 3.47 1.01
N LEU A 86 23.42 3.39 0.59
CA LEU A 86 22.63 2.18 0.61
C LEU A 86 22.29 1.76 -0.82
N PRO A 87 22.43 0.46 -1.17
CA PRO A 87 22.07 -0.02 -2.50
C PRO A 87 20.57 -0.02 -2.71
N LEU A 88 20.15 0.06 -3.96
CA LEU A 88 18.74 0.13 -4.38
C LEU A 88 17.81 -0.91 -3.70
N PRO A 89 18.20 -2.20 -3.52
CA PRO A 89 17.35 -3.16 -2.83
C PRO A 89 17.07 -2.79 -1.38
N GLN A 90 18.00 -2.19 -0.65
CA GLN A 90 17.79 -1.79 0.74
C GLN A 90 16.81 -0.61 0.84
N TRP A 91 16.87 0.34 -0.09
CA TRP A 91 15.90 1.42 -0.17
C TRP A 91 14.49 0.90 -0.46
N LEU A 92 14.36 -0.07 -1.39
CA LEU A 92 13.08 -0.72 -1.69
C LEU A 92 12.53 -1.47 -0.48
N ASP A 93 13.39 -2.20 0.23
CA ASP A 93 13.02 -2.95 1.41
C ASP A 93 12.50 -2.03 2.51
N LEU A 94 13.23 -0.97 2.85
CA LEU A 94 12.79 0.05 3.80
C LEU A 94 11.45 0.69 3.38
N MET A 95 11.31 1.08 2.11
CA MET A 95 10.09 1.73 1.62
C MET A 95 8.87 0.82 1.69
N ILE A 96 9.00 -0.44 1.34
CA ILE A 96 7.84 -1.35 1.23
C ILE A 96 7.57 -2.05 2.55
N THR A 97 8.56 -2.72 3.16
CA THR A 97 8.34 -3.55 4.35
C THR A 97 8.10 -2.72 5.60
N MET A 98 8.89 -1.65 5.80
CA MET A 98 8.78 -0.76 6.95
C MET A 98 7.91 0.48 6.68
N SER A 99 7.51 0.66 5.42
CA SER A 99 6.81 1.88 5.00
C SER A 99 7.60 3.18 5.22
N ASP A 100 8.93 3.13 5.17
CA ASP A 100 9.83 4.24 5.46
C ASP A 100 9.60 5.44 4.53
N ASN A 101 9.34 6.63 5.09
CA ASN A 101 9.05 7.83 4.32
C ASN A 101 10.30 8.47 3.73
N THR A 102 11.45 8.37 4.42
CA THR A 102 12.73 8.83 3.86
C THR A 102 13.13 8.00 2.64
N ALA A 103 12.96 6.68 2.70
CA ALA A 103 13.18 5.80 1.56
C ALA A 103 12.21 6.12 0.40
N THR A 104 10.95 6.45 0.74
CA THR A 104 9.97 6.90 -0.25
C THR A 104 10.42 8.16 -0.96
N MET A 105 10.89 9.16 -0.22
CA MET A 105 11.42 10.41 -0.77
C MET A 105 12.60 10.13 -1.71
N VAL A 106 13.59 9.35 -1.26
CA VAL A 106 14.78 9.03 -2.06
C VAL A 106 14.38 8.31 -3.36
N LEU A 107 13.59 7.25 -3.27
CA LEU A 107 13.21 6.48 -4.46
C LEU A 107 12.31 7.27 -5.41
N ARG A 108 11.39 8.08 -4.89
CA ARG A 108 10.56 8.99 -5.70
C ARG A 108 11.40 9.98 -6.50
N GLU A 109 12.46 10.53 -5.90
CA GLU A 109 13.40 11.41 -6.59
C GLU A 109 14.23 10.66 -7.64
N VAL A 110 14.69 9.45 -7.31
CA VAL A 110 15.46 8.59 -8.22
C VAL A 110 14.66 8.24 -9.47
N VAL A 111 13.42 7.77 -9.32
CA VAL A 111 12.61 7.35 -10.47
C VAL A 111 11.93 8.50 -11.20
N GLY A 112 11.66 9.62 -10.49
CA GLY A 112 10.92 10.78 -11.00
C GLY A 112 9.40 10.61 -10.90
N GLN A 113 8.75 11.62 -10.33
CA GLN A 113 7.29 11.65 -10.12
C GLN A 113 6.50 11.47 -11.43
N GLY A 114 6.93 12.14 -12.51
CA GLY A 114 6.30 12.02 -13.84
C GLY A 114 6.34 10.59 -14.36
N ASN A 115 7.46 9.90 -14.22
CA ASN A 115 7.62 8.51 -14.67
C ASN A 115 6.70 7.54 -13.90
N VAL A 116 6.44 7.79 -12.60
CA VAL A 116 5.48 6.98 -11.82
C VAL A 116 4.07 7.12 -12.40
N ASN A 117 3.66 8.35 -12.69
CA ASN A 117 2.33 8.62 -13.24
C ASN A 117 2.20 8.13 -14.70
N GLU A 118 3.26 8.19 -15.49
CA GLU A 118 3.30 7.62 -16.84
C GLU A 118 3.19 6.10 -16.80
N TRP A 119 3.91 5.43 -15.88
CA TRP A 119 3.84 3.99 -15.70
C TRP A 119 2.41 3.53 -15.34
N LEU A 120 1.78 4.19 -14.36
CA LEU A 120 0.39 3.94 -13.98
C LEU A 120 -0.58 4.13 -15.14
N THR A 121 -0.43 5.22 -15.88
CA THR A 121 -1.26 5.50 -17.08
C THR A 121 -1.05 4.44 -18.16
N GLY A 122 0.19 3.99 -18.38
CA GLY A 122 0.54 2.92 -19.32
C GLY A 122 -0.11 1.57 -18.97
N LEU A 123 -0.38 1.33 -17.69
CA LEU A 123 -1.13 0.16 -17.21
C LEU A 123 -2.67 0.37 -17.26
N GLY A 124 -3.14 1.54 -17.70
CA GLY A 124 -4.57 1.88 -17.70
C GLY A 124 -5.13 2.26 -16.32
N LEU A 125 -4.27 2.58 -15.35
CA LEU A 125 -4.63 3.02 -14.00
C LEU A 125 -4.63 4.56 -13.97
N THR A 126 -5.65 5.17 -14.56
CA THR A 126 -5.67 6.61 -14.86
C THR A 126 -6.08 7.48 -13.69
N GLN A 127 -6.76 6.91 -12.71
CA GLN A 127 -7.18 7.59 -11.49
C GLN A 127 -6.15 7.47 -10.36
N THR A 128 -5.21 6.52 -10.45
CA THR A 128 -4.12 6.37 -9.49
C THR A 128 -2.97 7.29 -9.86
N LYS A 129 -2.54 8.14 -8.92
CA LYS A 129 -1.49 9.15 -9.16
C LYS A 129 -0.62 9.37 -7.93
N LEU A 130 0.68 9.48 -8.15
CA LEU A 130 1.62 10.05 -7.19
C LEU A 130 1.53 11.59 -7.28
N LEU A 131 1.04 12.21 -6.23
CA LEU A 131 0.73 13.66 -6.21
C LEU A 131 1.83 14.50 -5.59
N ASN A 132 2.48 14.00 -4.55
CA ASN A 132 3.55 14.71 -3.88
C ASN A 132 4.92 14.33 -4.46
N GLY A 133 5.68 15.34 -4.86
CA GLY A 133 7.01 15.21 -5.43
C GLY A 133 7.53 16.54 -5.94
N PRO A 134 8.81 16.60 -6.37
CA PRO A 134 9.42 17.85 -6.82
C PRO A 134 8.74 18.44 -8.08
N GLN A 135 8.14 17.60 -8.91
CA GLN A 135 7.51 18.03 -10.17
C GLN A 135 6.00 18.37 -10.03
N LYS A 136 5.42 18.33 -8.83
CA LYS A 136 3.97 18.50 -8.63
C LYS A 136 3.38 19.78 -9.20
N VAL A 137 4.14 20.88 -9.18
CA VAL A 137 3.71 22.17 -9.74
C VAL A 137 3.74 22.14 -11.26
N GLU A 138 4.85 21.63 -11.83
CA GLU A 138 5.04 21.49 -13.29
C GLU A 138 3.99 20.57 -13.91
N LEU A 139 3.66 19.48 -13.22
CA LEU A 139 2.67 18.48 -13.65
C LEU A 139 1.21 18.92 -13.34
N GLY A 140 0.98 20.10 -12.77
CA GLY A 140 -0.37 20.58 -12.45
C GLY A 140 -1.08 19.78 -11.35
N LEU A 141 -0.33 19.08 -10.47
CA LEU A 141 -0.88 18.18 -9.45
C LEU A 141 -1.17 18.86 -8.11
N LEU A 142 -0.81 20.14 -7.95
CA LEU A 142 -0.92 20.84 -6.67
C LEU A 142 -2.33 20.83 -6.06
N PRO A 143 -3.43 21.07 -6.81
CA PRO A 143 -4.77 21.00 -6.25
C PRO A 143 -5.13 19.62 -5.70
N LEU A 144 -4.83 18.57 -6.45
CA LEU A 144 -5.07 17.18 -6.02
C LEU A 144 -4.17 16.80 -4.83
N GLN A 145 -2.93 17.29 -4.81
CA GLN A 145 -2.01 17.04 -3.70
C GLN A 145 -2.51 17.69 -2.40
N GLN A 146 -3.13 18.86 -2.47
CA GLN A 146 -3.74 19.50 -1.30
C GLN A 146 -4.94 18.72 -0.75
N GLU A 147 -5.68 18.03 -1.61
CA GLU A 147 -6.85 17.23 -1.24
C GLU A 147 -6.48 15.82 -0.79
N TYR A 148 -5.57 15.14 -1.51
CA TYR A 148 -5.28 13.72 -1.32
C TYR A 148 -3.88 13.42 -0.74
N GLY A 149 -3.06 14.43 -0.47
CA GLY A 149 -1.74 14.26 0.14
C GLY A 149 -0.69 13.63 -0.79
N LEU A 150 -0.12 12.48 -0.39
CA LEU A 150 0.97 11.82 -1.12
C LEU A 150 0.52 11.31 -2.49
N GLY A 151 -0.70 10.78 -2.58
CA GLY A 151 -1.25 10.24 -3.81
C GLY A 151 -2.74 9.99 -3.70
N MET A 152 -3.39 9.75 -4.84
CA MET A 152 -4.79 9.37 -4.94
C MET A 152 -4.93 8.05 -5.71
N THR A 153 -6.00 7.33 -5.42
CA THR A 153 -6.38 6.09 -6.11
C THR A 153 -7.86 5.80 -5.95
N THR A 154 -8.33 4.75 -6.61
CA THR A 154 -9.61 4.09 -6.29
C THR A 154 -9.35 2.68 -5.76
N PRO A 155 -10.23 2.13 -4.91
CA PRO A 155 -10.12 0.74 -4.46
C PRO A 155 -9.96 -0.24 -5.63
N ALA A 156 -10.73 -0.07 -6.70
CA ALA A 156 -10.69 -0.94 -7.88
C ALA A 156 -9.35 -0.87 -8.63
N GLU A 157 -8.79 0.33 -8.85
CA GLU A 157 -7.51 0.45 -9.57
C GLU A 157 -6.34 -0.14 -8.79
N MET A 158 -6.31 0.06 -7.47
CA MET A 158 -5.25 -0.53 -6.66
C MET A 158 -5.35 -2.06 -6.59
N GLY A 159 -6.57 -2.60 -6.58
CA GLY A 159 -6.80 -4.04 -6.71
C GLY A 159 -6.27 -4.58 -8.04
N ARG A 160 -6.60 -3.90 -9.14
CA ARG A 160 -6.08 -4.25 -10.49
C ARG A 160 -4.55 -4.18 -10.55
N LEU A 161 -3.92 -3.21 -9.90
CA LEU A 161 -2.46 -3.14 -9.85
C LEU A 161 -1.86 -4.40 -9.20
N LEU A 162 -2.41 -4.85 -8.07
CA LEU A 162 -1.93 -6.07 -7.41
C LEU A 162 -2.13 -7.31 -8.28
N GLU A 163 -3.24 -7.40 -9.01
CA GLU A 163 -3.49 -8.48 -9.96
C GLU A 163 -2.49 -8.46 -11.12
N MET A 164 -2.22 -7.29 -11.70
CA MET A 164 -1.22 -7.12 -12.75
C MET A 164 0.18 -7.53 -12.26
N VAL A 165 0.52 -7.20 -11.01
CA VAL A 165 1.77 -7.67 -10.39
C VAL A 165 1.78 -9.18 -10.27
N ARG A 166 0.68 -9.78 -9.78
CA ARG A 166 0.57 -11.25 -9.67
C ARG A 166 0.68 -11.98 -11.01
N ASP A 167 0.13 -11.39 -12.06
CA ASP A 167 0.07 -11.97 -13.40
C ASP A 167 1.31 -11.68 -14.27
N GLY A 168 2.29 -10.96 -13.72
CA GLY A 168 3.50 -10.60 -14.47
C GLY A 168 3.25 -9.53 -15.56
N GLN A 169 2.20 -8.72 -15.40
CA GLN A 169 1.77 -7.71 -16.39
C GLN A 169 2.20 -6.29 -16.03
N ALA A 170 2.59 -6.05 -14.77
CA ALA A 170 3.01 -4.73 -14.31
C ALA A 170 4.45 -4.38 -14.73
N ALA A 171 5.32 -5.39 -14.87
CA ALA A 171 6.72 -5.31 -15.29
C ALA A 171 7.14 -6.67 -15.84
N SER A 172 8.45 -6.95 -15.98
CA SER A 172 8.88 -8.31 -16.29
C SER A 172 8.41 -9.31 -15.21
N SER A 173 8.23 -10.58 -15.58
CA SER A 173 7.79 -11.62 -14.63
C SER A 173 8.72 -11.72 -13.42
N ALA A 174 10.05 -11.57 -13.61
CA ALA A 174 11.02 -11.57 -12.52
C ALA A 174 10.86 -10.34 -11.60
N ALA A 175 10.59 -9.17 -12.16
CA ALA A 175 10.32 -7.95 -11.42
C ALA A 175 9.01 -8.08 -10.61
N CYS A 176 7.94 -8.58 -11.22
CA CYS A 176 6.67 -8.82 -10.55
C CYS A 176 6.79 -9.83 -9.41
N ASP A 177 7.52 -10.94 -9.57
CA ASP A 177 7.82 -11.88 -8.48
C ASP A 177 8.55 -11.20 -7.33
N ARG A 178 9.53 -10.33 -7.62
CA ARG A 178 10.23 -9.53 -6.60
C ARG A 178 9.30 -8.55 -5.89
N MET A 179 8.39 -7.90 -6.61
CA MET A 179 7.37 -7.02 -6.02
C MET A 179 6.48 -7.79 -5.03
N LEU A 180 5.98 -8.97 -5.43
CA LEU A 180 5.16 -9.81 -4.55
C LEU A 180 5.91 -10.23 -3.29
N ARG A 181 7.19 -10.60 -3.40
CA ARG A 181 8.01 -10.98 -2.24
C ARG A 181 8.19 -9.80 -1.27
N LEU A 182 8.46 -8.59 -1.77
CA LEU A 182 8.55 -7.40 -0.93
C LEU A 182 7.22 -7.09 -0.24
N LEU A 183 6.10 -7.16 -0.97
CA LEU A 183 4.76 -6.98 -0.40
C LEU A 183 4.37 -8.06 0.61
N ALA A 184 4.95 -9.27 0.52
CA ALA A 184 4.71 -10.37 1.46
C ALA A 184 5.54 -10.27 2.76
N HIS A 185 6.43 -9.28 2.90
CA HIS A 185 7.27 -9.06 4.06
C HIS A 185 6.89 -7.78 4.82
N GLN A 186 5.60 -7.48 4.92
CA GLN A 186 5.15 -6.30 5.66
C GLN A 186 5.42 -6.42 7.16
N TYR A 187 5.90 -5.32 7.75
CA TYR A 187 5.98 -5.16 9.19
C TYR A 187 4.61 -4.75 9.79
N TRP A 188 3.81 -4.00 9.03
CA TRP A 188 2.52 -3.45 9.45
C TRP A 188 1.39 -4.39 9.03
N ASP A 189 1.02 -5.31 9.90
CA ASP A 189 0.03 -6.37 9.65
C ASP A 189 -1.28 -6.18 10.43
N SER A 190 -1.52 -4.98 10.97
CA SER A 190 -2.65 -4.66 11.86
C SER A 190 -3.99 -4.46 11.15
N ALA A 191 -4.04 -4.54 9.82
CA ALA A 191 -5.22 -4.26 9.01
C ALA A 191 -5.83 -5.56 8.40
N ILE A 192 -5.79 -5.76 7.09
CA ILE A 192 -6.36 -6.97 6.44
C ILE A 192 -5.69 -8.24 6.97
N ALA A 193 -4.37 -8.26 7.08
CA ALA A 193 -3.59 -9.42 7.53
C ALA A 193 -3.97 -9.90 8.93
N ALA A 194 -4.37 -8.99 9.82
CA ALA A 194 -4.74 -9.29 11.19
C ALA A 194 -5.89 -10.29 11.35
N GLU A 195 -6.74 -10.45 10.33
CA GLU A 195 -7.93 -11.30 10.38
C GLU A 195 -7.81 -12.54 9.48
N ILE A 196 -6.60 -12.85 9.06
CA ILE A 196 -6.28 -14.00 8.21
C ILE A 196 -5.30 -14.90 8.96
N PRO A 197 -5.48 -16.25 8.94
CA PRO A 197 -4.56 -17.16 9.61
C PRO A 197 -3.10 -16.96 9.18
N PRO A 198 -2.13 -16.96 10.10
CA PRO A 198 -0.72 -16.71 9.79
C PRO A 198 -0.06 -17.77 8.90
N SER A 199 -0.74 -18.88 8.65
CA SER A 199 -0.33 -19.90 7.69
C SER A 199 -0.65 -19.54 6.23
N VAL A 200 -1.42 -18.46 6.00
CA VAL A 200 -1.82 -17.97 4.68
C VAL A 200 -0.89 -16.83 4.28
N GLN A 201 -0.27 -16.95 3.13
CA GLN A 201 0.57 -15.88 2.60
C GLN A 201 -0.29 -14.71 2.10
N ILE A 202 0.16 -13.50 2.41
CA ILE A 202 -0.46 -12.26 1.97
C ILE A 202 0.62 -11.34 1.44
N ALA A 203 0.39 -10.73 0.27
CA ALA A 203 1.20 -9.66 -0.27
C ALA A 203 0.39 -8.37 -0.20
N HIS A 204 0.79 -7.43 0.66
CA HIS A 204 -0.04 -6.26 0.93
C HIS A 204 0.77 -4.99 1.20
N LYS A 205 0.09 -3.86 1.22
CA LYS A 205 0.64 -2.57 1.62
C LYS A 205 -0.41 -1.75 2.35
N THR A 206 -0.10 -1.36 3.57
CA THR A 206 -0.92 -0.44 4.38
C THR A 206 -0.66 1.03 4.02
N GLY A 207 -1.60 1.89 4.37
CA GLY A 207 -1.45 3.34 4.29
C GLY A 207 -2.23 4.04 5.40
N ALA A 208 -1.60 5.03 6.03
CA ALA A 208 -2.18 5.81 7.12
C ALA A 208 -1.75 7.28 7.04
N ILE A 209 -2.68 8.17 7.28
CA ILE A 209 -2.53 9.59 7.60
C ILE A 209 -3.69 10.00 8.51
N ASP A 210 -3.66 11.19 9.08
CA ASP A 210 -4.79 11.69 9.86
C ASP A 210 -6.09 11.62 9.04
N GLY A 211 -7.16 11.11 9.65
CA GLY A 211 -8.46 10.96 9.01
C GLY A 211 -8.56 9.87 7.92
N HIS A 212 -7.52 9.02 7.73
CA HIS A 212 -7.49 8.00 6.68
C HIS A 212 -6.72 6.75 7.09
N ARG A 213 -7.27 5.58 6.75
CA ARG A 213 -6.59 4.27 6.80
C ARG A 213 -6.87 3.49 5.53
N SER A 214 -5.89 2.74 5.08
CA SER A 214 -6.05 1.86 3.91
C SER A 214 -5.20 0.60 4.02
N ASP A 215 -5.63 -0.43 3.33
CA ASP A 215 -4.81 -1.60 3.06
C ASP A 215 -5.20 -2.20 1.70
N THR A 216 -4.21 -2.70 0.97
CA THR A 216 -4.36 -3.35 -0.32
C THR A 216 -3.68 -4.71 -0.25
N ALA A 217 -4.43 -5.79 -0.36
CA ALA A 217 -3.92 -7.13 -0.13
C ALA A 217 -4.26 -8.11 -1.24
N TYR A 218 -3.26 -8.86 -1.69
CA TYR A 218 -3.39 -10.07 -2.46
C TYR A 218 -3.23 -11.27 -1.52
N VAL A 219 -4.28 -12.07 -1.39
CA VAL A 219 -4.35 -13.17 -0.43
C VAL A 219 -4.29 -14.52 -1.14
N PHE A 220 -3.32 -15.36 -0.78
CA PHE A 220 -3.13 -16.72 -1.32
C PHE A 220 -3.95 -17.74 -0.52
N ALA A 221 -5.26 -17.56 -0.53
CA ALA A 221 -6.18 -18.33 0.28
C ALA A 221 -6.41 -19.78 -0.25
N PRO A 222 -6.64 -20.75 0.64
CA PRO A 222 -6.97 -22.13 0.23
C PRO A 222 -8.23 -22.27 -0.62
N SER A 223 -9.20 -21.35 -0.49
CA SER A 223 -10.41 -21.30 -1.32
C SER A 223 -10.18 -20.81 -2.74
N GLY A 224 -8.99 -20.33 -3.04
CA GLY A 224 -8.56 -19.61 -4.23
C GLY A 224 -8.09 -18.20 -3.90
N GLU A 225 -7.19 -17.69 -4.72
CA GLU A 225 -6.60 -16.37 -4.56
C GLU A 225 -7.67 -15.26 -4.67
N TYR A 226 -7.56 -14.23 -3.84
CA TYR A 226 -8.40 -13.04 -3.95
C TYR A 226 -7.62 -11.76 -3.64
N VAL A 227 -8.12 -10.65 -4.17
CA VAL A 227 -7.64 -9.30 -3.86
C VAL A 227 -8.71 -8.58 -3.05
N LEU A 228 -8.32 -7.98 -1.94
CA LEU A 228 -9.15 -7.09 -1.13
C LEU A 228 -8.42 -5.76 -0.95
N THR A 229 -9.09 -4.68 -1.32
CA THR A 229 -8.61 -3.32 -1.10
C THR A 229 -9.64 -2.55 -0.30
N VAL A 230 -9.22 -1.86 0.74
CA VAL A 230 -10.09 -1.05 1.60
C VAL A 230 -9.45 0.29 1.85
N TYR A 231 -10.22 1.34 1.68
CA TYR A 231 -9.84 2.73 1.87
C TYR A 231 -10.86 3.47 2.71
N THR A 232 -10.42 4.28 3.65
CA THR A 232 -11.26 5.23 4.38
C THR A 232 -10.83 6.65 4.07
N LYS A 233 -11.70 7.63 4.28
CA LYS A 233 -11.38 9.06 4.32
C LYS A 233 -12.40 9.80 5.16
N ASP A 234 -12.04 11.00 5.57
CA ASP A 234 -12.93 11.89 6.36
C ASP A 234 -13.40 11.22 7.66
N GLN A 235 -12.62 10.30 8.22
CA GLN A 235 -12.93 9.69 9.51
C GLN A 235 -12.68 10.67 10.65
N HIS A 236 -13.47 10.57 11.72
CA HIS A 236 -13.33 11.44 12.89
C HIS A 236 -12.24 11.01 13.85
N ASP A 237 -11.90 9.71 13.84
CA ASP A 237 -10.86 9.14 14.68
C ASP A 237 -9.50 9.22 13.97
N ASP A 238 -8.68 10.18 14.38
CA ASP A 238 -7.33 10.41 13.87
C ASP A 238 -6.23 9.75 14.73
N ARG A 239 -6.61 8.98 15.75
CA ARG A 239 -5.66 8.29 16.64
C ARG A 239 -4.80 7.29 15.87
N TRP A 240 -3.53 7.23 16.26
CA TRP A 240 -2.53 6.31 15.73
C TRP A 240 -2.40 5.05 16.60
N THR A 241 -3.54 4.45 16.91
CA THR A 241 -3.65 3.27 17.76
C THR A 241 -4.34 2.13 17.03
N HIS A 242 -4.09 0.90 17.44
CA HIS A 242 -4.66 -0.30 16.83
C HIS A 242 -6.21 -0.37 16.89
N ASP A 243 -6.84 0.40 17.78
CA ASP A 243 -8.30 0.52 17.91
C ASP A 243 -8.90 1.71 17.12
N ASN A 244 -8.10 2.35 16.24
CA ASN A 244 -8.58 3.35 15.30
C ASN A 244 -9.78 2.81 14.50
N GLU A 245 -10.82 3.65 14.31
CA GLU A 245 -12.07 3.23 13.65
C GLU A 245 -11.87 2.73 12.22
N GLY A 246 -10.94 3.33 11.45
CA GLY A 246 -10.60 2.91 10.10
C GLY A 246 -9.97 1.53 10.08
N LEU A 247 -9.00 1.26 10.97
CA LEU A 247 -8.40 -0.06 11.11
C LEU A 247 -9.42 -1.11 11.56
N ALA A 248 -10.31 -0.75 12.49
CA ALA A 248 -11.37 -1.64 12.95
C ALA A 248 -12.34 -2.00 11.81
N ALA A 249 -12.68 -1.03 10.94
CA ALA A 249 -13.52 -1.26 9.77
C ALA A 249 -12.82 -2.17 8.73
N ILE A 250 -11.53 -1.94 8.45
CA ILE A 250 -10.72 -2.78 7.55
C ILE A 250 -10.69 -4.22 8.06
N ARG A 251 -10.39 -4.44 9.34
CA ARG A 251 -10.40 -5.78 9.97
C ARG A 251 -11.78 -6.44 9.88
N ALA A 252 -12.85 -5.68 10.15
CA ALA A 252 -14.21 -6.22 10.07
C ALA A 252 -14.54 -6.72 8.65
N LEU A 253 -14.14 -5.98 7.60
CA LEU A 253 -14.31 -6.40 6.21
C LEU A 253 -13.45 -7.63 5.89
N SER A 254 -12.18 -7.64 6.29
CA SER A 254 -11.29 -8.80 6.10
C SER A 254 -11.87 -10.07 6.74
N ARG A 255 -12.34 -9.97 7.99
CA ARG A 255 -12.97 -11.07 8.72
C ARG A 255 -14.22 -11.60 8.01
N LEU A 256 -15.07 -10.69 7.48
CA LEU A 256 -16.28 -11.08 6.75
C LEU A 256 -15.93 -11.83 5.48
N VAL A 257 -14.93 -11.36 4.71
CA VAL A 257 -14.43 -12.00 3.50
C VAL A 257 -13.86 -13.38 3.82
N TRP A 258 -12.97 -13.46 4.82
CA TRP A 258 -12.36 -14.72 5.23
C TRP A 258 -13.42 -15.76 5.62
N ARG A 259 -14.35 -15.41 6.49
CA ARG A 259 -15.42 -16.31 6.96
C ARG A 259 -16.39 -16.72 5.85
N HIS A 260 -16.65 -15.84 4.89
CA HIS A 260 -17.49 -16.16 3.75
C HIS A 260 -16.86 -17.27 2.89
N TYR A 261 -15.57 -17.17 2.61
CA TYR A 261 -14.88 -18.15 1.76
C TYR A 261 -14.39 -19.39 2.53
N HIS A 262 -14.27 -19.28 3.86
CA HIS A 262 -13.80 -20.37 4.74
C HIS A 262 -14.77 -20.57 5.91
N PRO A 263 -16.04 -20.97 5.65
CA PRO A 263 -17.05 -21.06 6.70
C PRO A 263 -16.79 -22.16 7.75
N GLN A 264 -15.90 -23.10 7.46
CA GLN A 264 -15.49 -24.17 8.38
C GLN A 264 -14.22 -23.81 9.17
N ASP A 265 -13.55 -22.72 8.83
CA ASP A 265 -12.37 -22.28 9.57
C ASP A 265 -12.80 -21.60 10.88
N SER A 266 -12.33 -22.17 11.99
CA SER A 266 -12.59 -21.64 13.34
C SER A 266 -11.53 -20.68 13.82
N TRP A 267 -10.49 -20.42 13.02
CA TRP A 267 -9.41 -19.53 13.42
C TRP A 267 -9.93 -18.11 13.68
N THR A 268 -9.44 -17.51 14.75
CA THR A 268 -9.63 -16.10 15.08
C THR A 268 -8.32 -15.56 15.65
N PRO A 269 -8.04 -14.26 15.48
CA PRO A 269 -6.88 -13.67 16.13
C PRO A 269 -6.88 -13.99 17.63
N PRO A 270 -5.72 -14.33 18.24
CA PRO A 270 -5.62 -14.55 19.67
C PRO A 270 -6.14 -13.34 20.47
N ALA A 271 -6.76 -13.61 21.61
CA ALA A 271 -7.20 -12.53 22.50
C ALA A 271 -6.01 -11.64 22.89
N GLY A 272 -6.14 -10.34 22.69
CA GLY A 272 -5.07 -9.37 22.97
C GLY A 272 -4.01 -9.25 21.85
N ALA A 273 -4.13 -9.96 20.73
CA ALA A 273 -3.19 -9.85 19.61
C ALA A 273 -3.01 -8.40 19.15
N ALA A 274 -4.10 -7.63 19.11
CA ALA A 274 -4.06 -6.22 18.71
C ALA A 274 -3.11 -5.36 19.57
N ALA A 275 -2.95 -5.68 20.84
CA ALA A 275 -2.03 -4.97 21.73
C ALA A 275 -0.54 -5.30 21.46
N LEU A 276 -0.28 -6.36 20.68
CA LEU A 276 1.09 -6.77 20.30
C LEU A 276 1.50 -6.22 18.92
N TRP A 277 0.56 -5.67 18.17
CA TRP A 277 0.89 -5.03 16.89
C TRP A 277 1.68 -3.75 17.16
N PRO A 278 2.68 -3.45 16.31
CA PRO A 278 3.39 -2.20 16.45
C PRO A 278 2.39 -1.03 16.34
N PRO A 279 2.54 0.00 17.19
CA PRO A 279 1.75 1.21 17.03
C PRO A 279 2.03 1.80 15.64
N GLU A 280 1.00 2.28 14.95
CA GLU A 280 1.23 3.05 13.73
C GLU A 280 1.96 4.34 14.11
N GLU A 281 3.01 4.69 13.37
CA GLU A 281 3.73 5.93 13.55
C GLU A 281 3.24 6.96 12.52
N PRO A 282 3.01 8.22 12.93
CA PRO A 282 2.60 9.29 12.03
C PRO A 282 3.68 9.66 11.01
#